data_c43591de7d3691fe79d443ec7c342c4d
#
_entry.id   c43591de7d3691fe79d443ec7c342c4d
#
_cell.length_a   1.000
_cell.length_b   1.000
_cell.length_c   1.000
_cell.angle_alpha   90.00
_cell.angle_beta   90.00
_cell.angle_gamma   90.00
#
_symmetry.space_group_name_H-M   'P 1'
#
loop_
_entity.id
_entity.type
_entity.pdbx_description
1 polymer ?
#
loop_
_entity_poly.entity_id
_entity_poly.type
_entity_poly.pdbx_seq_one_letter_code
_entity_poly.pdbx_strand_id
1 'polypeptide(L)'
;MTATLTQRREQEHEQVTGGRRVPVTRACRFELVKLVSQWRIRLLVLACWISPAFFVAGVSQQSTLPVDTLFGRWMLASGWAGPLVVLGFAGTWALPLLTSVVAGDVFASEDRLGTWRHLLVAVRSPRRIFVAKTVASLTVLLLLVAGLAVSSTVGGLLVVGNRPLVGLDGHLLAPSDAAVQVLLSWVCVLAPTLALAALGLLGSVTLGRSPMGLLVPVLVSLAMAVAQMLPLPVAVRVALPSYAFISWNGLFTSPQQLGPLLIGIVVSLVWAVVATALAYVLFVRRDFTGLAHDGSGRRAITVGILPLIGVATASFAVVAAATSATGSGIEQDKVQRSLATAFAHLYRMQTDQLNRPAVTEAQLKATASCNKGSTRVAAKGPGNDWRCVVTWHLPAVEATGQAIYQLDVTPDGRFMADGDGPKEVNGYFLVRTSDGDAPNPLWQFDGNVELLDTTPKG
;
A
#
# COMPACT_ATOMS: atom_id res chain seq x y z
N MET A 1 70.49 22.26 -15.65
CA MET A 1 69.67 22.53 -14.45
C MET A 1 68.20 22.78 -14.75
N THR A 2 67.81 23.17 -15.95
CA THR A 2 66.42 23.46 -16.37
C THR A 2 65.60 22.19 -16.67
N ALA A 3 66.19 21.11 -17.18
CA ALA A 3 65.49 19.85 -17.51
C ALA A 3 64.91 19.10 -16.30
N THR A 4 65.59 19.20 -15.15
CA THR A 4 65.14 18.53 -13.90
C THR A 4 63.94 19.21 -13.24
N LEU A 5 63.77 20.49 -13.45
CA LEU A 5 62.62 21.25 -12.92
C LEU A 5 61.32 21.01 -13.73
N THR A 6 61.45 20.76 -15.04
CA THR A 6 60.33 20.46 -15.91
C THR A 6 59.81 19.06 -15.64
N GLN A 7 60.68 18.06 -15.47
CA GLN A 7 60.27 16.68 -15.11
C GLN A 7 59.65 16.62 -13.71
N ARG A 8 60.13 17.40 -12.76
CA ARG A 8 59.54 17.47 -11.43
C ARG A 8 58.13 18.10 -11.45
N ARG A 9 57.90 19.15 -12.29
CA ARG A 9 56.57 19.72 -12.50
C ARG A 9 55.64 18.77 -13.23
N GLU A 10 56.09 18.03 -14.19
CA GLU A 10 55.28 17.00 -14.88
C GLU A 10 54.89 15.86 -13.93
N GLN A 11 55.83 15.37 -13.08
CA GLN A 11 55.52 14.38 -12.06
C GLN A 11 54.62 14.89 -10.94
N GLU A 12 54.75 16.13 -10.51
CA GLU A 12 53.79 16.78 -9.60
C GLU A 12 52.42 16.97 -10.24
N HIS A 13 52.33 17.32 -11.51
CA HIS A 13 51.08 17.40 -12.25
C HIS A 13 50.42 16.03 -12.45
N GLU A 14 51.20 14.97 -12.70
CA GLU A 14 50.71 13.62 -12.82
C GLU A 14 50.23 13.06 -11.47
N GLN A 15 50.92 13.37 -10.37
CA GLN A 15 50.48 12.98 -9.02
C GLN A 15 49.21 13.74 -8.57
N VAL A 16 49.04 15.01 -8.98
CA VAL A 16 47.83 15.81 -8.68
C VAL A 16 46.62 15.33 -9.52
N THR A 17 46.85 14.81 -10.74
CA THR A 17 45.77 14.29 -11.58
C THR A 17 45.39 12.86 -11.21
N GLY A 18 46.25 12.10 -10.51
CA GLY A 18 46.04 10.74 -10.04
C GLY A 18 45.18 10.57 -8.77
N GLY A 19 44.47 11.61 -8.34
CA GLY A 19 43.62 11.55 -7.13
C GLY A 19 42.68 10.34 -7.15
N ARG A 20 42.94 9.39 -6.27
CA ARG A 20 42.21 8.12 -6.12
C ARG A 20 40.71 8.39 -6.02
N ARG A 21 39.95 7.94 -7.02
CA ARG A 21 38.49 8.12 -7.08
C ARG A 21 37.85 7.56 -5.80
N VAL A 22 37.05 8.37 -5.09
CA VAL A 22 36.35 7.95 -3.87
C VAL A 22 35.46 6.74 -4.16
N PRO A 23 35.55 5.64 -3.40
CA PRO A 23 34.68 4.48 -3.60
C PRO A 23 33.22 4.85 -3.32
N VAL A 24 32.29 4.22 -4.05
CA VAL A 24 30.84 4.50 -3.95
C VAL A 24 30.34 4.29 -2.51
N THR A 25 30.84 3.27 -1.82
CA THR A 25 30.48 2.97 -0.43
C THR A 25 30.78 4.13 0.53
N ARG A 26 31.92 4.83 0.35
CA ARG A 26 32.26 6.00 1.17
C ARG A 26 31.33 7.17 0.86
N ALA A 27 30.99 7.36 -0.41
CA ALA A 27 30.01 8.38 -0.82
C ALA A 27 28.60 8.09 -0.26
N CYS A 28 28.14 6.84 -0.31
CA CYS A 28 26.87 6.43 0.29
C CYS A 28 26.86 6.65 1.81
N ARG A 29 27.92 6.27 2.52
CA ARG A 29 28.02 6.48 3.97
C ARG A 29 27.98 7.97 4.31
N PHE A 30 28.66 8.82 3.54
CA PHE A 30 28.65 10.27 3.73
C PHE A 30 27.23 10.83 3.57
N GLU A 31 26.53 10.49 2.47
CA GLU A 31 25.17 10.96 2.22
C GLU A 31 24.17 10.44 3.27
N LEU A 32 24.33 9.19 3.71
CA LEU A 32 23.49 8.62 4.76
C LEU A 32 23.69 9.34 6.09
N VAL A 33 24.94 9.58 6.51
CA VAL A 33 25.25 10.35 7.73
C VAL A 33 24.70 11.77 7.62
N LYS A 34 24.85 12.40 6.45
CA LYS A 34 24.32 13.75 6.18
C LYS A 34 22.78 13.78 6.31
N LEU A 35 22.06 12.79 5.77
CA LEU A 35 20.59 12.71 5.90
C LEU A 35 20.17 12.47 7.36
N VAL A 36 20.74 11.50 8.03
CA VAL A 36 20.41 11.16 9.42
C VAL A 36 20.82 12.24 10.41
N SER A 37 21.81 13.09 10.07
CA SER A 37 22.17 14.24 10.90
C SER A 37 21.13 15.36 10.90
N GLN A 38 20.24 15.40 9.92
CA GLN A 38 19.18 16.40 9.86
C GLN A 38 18.13 16.15 10.95
N TRP A 39 17.79 17.19 11.73
CA TRP A 39 16.84 17.08 12.84
C TRP A 39 15.45 16.59 12.39
N ARG A 40 14.98 17.04 11.21
CA ARG A 40 13.70 16.59 10.62
C ARG A 40 13.67 15.08 10.36
N ILE A 41 14.78 14.48 9.87
CA ILE A 41 14.86 13.03 9.64
C ILE A 41 14.90 12.28 10.96
N ARG A 42 15.61 12.79 11.96
CA ARG A 42 15.61 12.18 13.32
C ARG A 42 14.24 12.19 13.95
N LEU A 43 13.50 13.29 13.82
CA LEU A 43 12.11 13.36 14.29
C LEU A 43 11.20 12.37 13.55
N LEU A 44 11.33 12.23 12.23
CA LEU A 44 10.56 11.26 11.48
C LEU A 44 10.88 9.83 11.90
N VAL A 45 12.16 9.50 12.11
CA VAL A 45 12.56 8.19 12.63
C VAL A 45 11.93 7.97 14.01
N LEU A 46 12.07 8.91 14.93
CA LEU A 46 11.47 8.81 16.26
C LEU A 46 9.94 8.64 16.18
N ALA A 47 9.28 9.44 15.36
CA ALA A 47 7.84 9.36 15.16
C ALA A 47 7.41 7.98 14.60
N CYS A 48 8.07 7.47 13.56
CA CYS A 48 7.73 6.17 12.97
C CYS A 48 7.99 4.99 13.93
N TRP A 49 8.97 5.09 14.82
CA TRP A 49 9.32 4.03 15.77
C TRP A 49 8.52 4.08 17.07
N ILE A 50 7.84 5.19 17.38
CA ILE A 50 7.15 5.37 18.65
C ILE A 50 5.64 5.57 18.44
N SER A 51 5.22 6.49 17.55
CA SER A 51 3.81 6.88 17.46
C SER A 51 2.85 5.75 17.08
N PRO A 52 3.21 4.75 16.21
CA PRO A 52 2.28 3.67 15.89
C PRO A 52 1.87 2.84 17.11
N ALA A 53 2.81 2.54 18.02
CA ALA A 53 2.48 1.80 19.24
C ALA A 53 1.52 2.58 20.14
N PHE A 54 1.77 3.88 20.32
CA PHE A 54 0.86 4.74 21.08
C PHE A 54 -0.52 4.90 20.41
N PHE A 55 -0.55 5.00 19.09
CA PHE A 55 -1.80 5.04 18.35
C PHE A 55 -2.63 3.77 18.60
N VAL A 56 -2.02 2.59 18.43
CA VAL A 56 -2.69 1.31 18.69
C VAL A 56 -3.16 1.21 20.14
N ALA A 57 -2.31 1.58 21.10
CA ALA A 57 -2.66 1.59 22.52
C ALA A 57 -3.80 2.56 22.83
N GLY A 58 -3.79 3.76 22.27
CA GLY A 58 -4.83 4.76 22.47
C GLY A 58 -6.18 4.34 21.90
N VAL A 59 -6.18 3.77 20.68
CA VAL A 59 -7.41 3.31 20.03
C VAL A 59 -8.01 2.12 20.76
N SER A 60 -7.19 1.16 21.23
CA SER A 60 -7.67 -0.03 21.95
C SER A 60 -8.29 0.27 23.32
N GLN A 61 -8.03 1.45 23.88
CA GLN A 61 -8.65 1.89 25.16
C GLN A 61 -10.00 2.60 24.96
N GLN A 62 -10.40 2.87 23.72
CA GLN A 62 -11.71 3.47 23.46
C GLN A 62 -12.81 2.45 23.71
N SER A 63 -13.78 2.81 24.56
CA SER A 63 -14.93 1.96 24.88
C SER A 63 -15.94 1.83 23.73
N THR A 64 -15.90 2.75 22.77
CA THR A 64 -16.80 2.81 21.63
C THR A 64 -16.01 3.02 20.35
N LEU A 65 -15.47 1.93 19.79
CA LEU A 65 -14.95 1.94 18.42
C LEU A 65 -16.14 1.85 17.46
N PRO A 66 -16.07 2.56 16.32
CA PRO A 66 -17.10 2.42 15.28
C PRO A 66 -17.15 0.98 14.80
N VAL A 67 -18.17 0.22 15.21
CA VAL A 67 -18.35 -1.19 14.79
C VAL A 67 -18.71 -1.33 13.31
N ASP A 68 -19.18 -0.26 12.70
CA ASP A 68 -19.47 -0.12 11.28
C ASP A 68 -18.22 0.08 10.40
N THR A 69 -17.02 0.14 11.00
CA THR A 69 -15.78 0.21 10.26
C THR A 69 -14.93 -1.04 10.48
N LEU A 70 -14.27 -1.51 9.41
CA LEU A 70 -13.31 -2.62 9.47
C LEU A 70 -12.26 -2.40 10.57
N PHE A 71 -11.74 -1.19 10.67
CA PHE A 71 -10.71 -0.85 11.65
C PHE A 71 -11.21 -0.98 13.09
N GLY A 72 -12.45 -0.59 13.38
CA GLY A 72 -13.04 -0.70 14.71
C GLY A 72 -13.21 -2.16 15.15
N ARG A 73 -13.72 -3.01 14.25
CA ARG A 73 -13.89 -4.45 14.54
C ARG A 73 -12.56 -5.17 14.73
N TRP A 74 -11.58 -4.88 13.89
CA TRP A 74 -10.28 -5.54 13.96
C TRP A 74 -9.46 -5.16 15.19
N MET A 75 -9.44 -3.89 15.57
CA MET A 75 -8.54 -3.37 16.60
C MET A 75 -8.69 -4.05 17.97
N LEU A 76 -9.88 -4.52 18.30
CA LEU A 76 -10.13 -5.19 19.59
C LEU A 76 -10.02 -6.72 19.50
N ALA A 77 -10.06 -7.29 18.29
CA ALA A 77 -10.08 -8.74 18.09
C ALA A 77 -8.70 -9.37 18.33
N SER A 78 -7.63 -8.77 17.80
CA SER A 78 -6.28 -9.34 17.83
C SER A 78 -5.21 -8.26 17.79
N GLY A 79 -4.08 -8.49 18.46
CA GLY A 79 -2.90 -7.61 18.38
C GLY A 79 -2.31 -7.52 16.97
N TRP A 80 -2.56 -8.51 16.11
CA TRP A 80 -2.14 -8.53 14.70
C TRP A 80 -2.94 -7.55 13.82
N ALA A 81 -4.06 -7.03 14.28
CA ALA A 81 -4.81 -6.01 13.59
C ALA A 81 -4.14 -4.63 13.64
N GLY A 82 -3.47 -4.30 14.73
CA GLY A 82 -2.79 -3.01 14.90
C GLY A 82 -1.87 -2.63 13.73
N PRO A 83 -0.91 -3.48 13.32
CA PRO A 83 -0.05 -3.21 12.17
C PRO A 83 -0.80 -3.07 10.84
N LEU A 84 -1.94 -3.71 10.66
CA LEU A 84 -2.75 -3.61 9.43
C LEU A 84 -3.52 -2.29 9.38
N VAL A 85 -4.06 -1.84 10.50
CA VAL A 85 -4.71 -0.53 10.61
C VAL A 85 -3.70 0.59 10.35
N VAL A 86 -2.53 0.51 10.97
CA VAL A 86 -1.43 1.47 10.72
C VAL A 86 -1.01 1.43 9.26
N LEU A 87 -0.92 0.25 8.64
CA LEU A 87 -0.57 0.09 7.23
C LEU A 87 -1.60 0.75 6.30
N GLY A 88 -2.89 0.60 6.57
CA GLY A 88 -3.96 1.25 5.81
C GLY A 88 -3.83 2.77 5.81
N PHE A 89 -3.60 3.38 6.98
CA PHE A 89 -3.32 4.81 7.09
C PHE A 89 -1.98 5.21 6.48
N ALA A 90 -0.94 4.40 6.71
CA ALA A 90 0.39 4.67 6.18
C ALA A 90 0.41 4.68 4.65
N GLY A 91 -0.22 3.70 4.00
CA GLY A 91 -0.30 3.64 2.53
C GLY A 91 -0.97 4.86 1.91
N THR A 92 -2.02 5.37 2.56
CA THR A 92 -2.77 6.53 2.08
C THR A 92 -2.06 7.87 2.31
N TRP A 93 -1.44 8.06 3.48
CA TRP A 93 -0.93 9.36 3.91
C TRP A 93 0.55 9.38 4.28
N ALA A 94 0.99 8.48 5.17
CA ALA A 94 2.32 8.58 5.75
C ALA A 94 3.42 8.26 4.72
N LEU A 95 3.30 7.18 3.95
CA LEU A 95 4.33 6.78 2.98
C LEU A 95 4.52 7.80 1.85
N PRO A 96 3.45 8.41 1.26
CA PRO A 96 3.61 9.53 0.34
C PRO A 96 4.34 10.74 0.95
N LEU A 97 4.01 11.11 2.19
CA LEU A 97 4.66 12.20 2.90
C LEU A 97 6.14 11.89 3.20
N LEU A 98 6.43 10.69 3.69
CA LEU A 98 7.79 10.26 3.99
C LEU A 98 8.66 10.24 2.73
N THR A 99 8.15 9.71 1.62
CA THR A 99 8.87 9.73 0.33
C THR A 99 9.11 11.14 -0.16
N SER A 100 8.15 12.03 0.03
CA SER A 100 8.27 13.46 -0.30
C SER A 100 9.43 14.11 0.47
N VAL A 101 9.44 13.98 1.80
CA VAL A 101 10.46 14.59 2.65
C VAL A 101 11.84 13.99 2.43
N VAL A 102 11.94 12.68 2.21
CA VAL A 102 13.24 11.99 2.10
C VAL A 102 13.79 12.04 0.68
N ALA A 103 13.00 11.64 -0.33
CA ALA A 103 13.45 11.52 -1.71
C ALA A 103 13.19 12.80 -2.53
N GLY A 104 12.09 13.49 -2.26
CA GLY A 104 11.71 14.72 -2.98
C GLY A 104 12.63 15.92 -2.75
N ASP A 105 13.38 15.93 -1.66
CA ASP A 105 14.28 17.05 -1.31
C ASP A 105 15.78 16.76 -1.53
N VAL A 106 16.15 15.50 -1.79
CA VAL A 106 17.55 15.06 -1.73
C VAL A 106 18.48 15.73 -2.75
N PHE A 107 17.98 16.09 -3.94
CA PHE A 107 18.72 16.85 -4.96
C PHE A 107 18.42 18.35 -4.87
N ALA A 108 17.18 18.72 -4.65
CA ALA A 108 16.73 20.10 -4.57
C ALA A 108 17.39 20.87 -3.40
N SER A 109 17.69 20.20 -2.29
CA SER A 109 18.42 20.80 -1.18
C SER A 109 19.83 21.28 -1.58
N GLU A 110 20.55 20.53 -2.42
CA GLU A 110 21.87 20.94 -2.92
C GLU A 110 21.78 22.14 -3.86
N ASP A 111 20.71 22.21 -4.66
CA ASP A 111 20.44 23.35 -5.52
C ASP A 111 20.16 24.62 -4.71
N ARG A 112 19.37 24.50 -3.64
CA ARG A 112 19.07 25.64 -2.75
C ARG A 112 20.30 26.13 -1.99
N LEU A 113 21.16 25.19 -1.55
CA LEU A 113 22.37 25.51 -0.78
C LEU A 113 23.58 25.86 -1.66
N GLY A 114 23.52 25.64 -2.98
CA GLY A 114 24.64 25.89 -3.90
C GLY A 114 25.82 24.95 -3.69
N THR A 115 25.63 23.77 -3.09
CA THR A 115 26.73 22.89 -2.65
C THR A 115 27.22 21.90 -3.72
N TRP A 116 26.66 21.94 -4.94
CA TRP A 116 27.06 21.05 -6.05
C TRP A 116 28.54 21.10 -6.38
N ARG A 117 29.16 22.30 -6.39
CA ARG A 117 30.59 22.43 -6.68
C ARG A 117 31.47 21.66 -5.71
N HIS A 118 31.14 21.71 -4.41
CA HIS A 118 31.89 20.97 -3.39
C HIS A 118 31.76 19.47 -3.56
N LEU A 119 30.54 18.97 -3.85
CA LEU A 119 30.28 17.56 -4.08
C LEU A 119 30.97 17.03 -5.35
N LEU A 120 30.94 17.82 -6.45
CA LEU A 120 31.55 17.41 -7.71
C LEU A 120 33.08 17.41 -7.63
N VAL A 121 33.70 18.35 -6.89
CA VAL A 121 35.14 18.33 -6.64
C VAL A 121 35.55 17.16 -5.78
N ALA A 122 34.77 16.82 -4.74
CA ALA A 122 35.08 15.71 -3.82
C ALA A 122 34.90 14.34 -4.47
N VAL A 123 33.80 14.12 -5.20
CA VAL A 123 33.46 12.78 -5.74
C VAL A 123 33.88 12.60 -7.19
N ARG A 124 34.05 13.68 -7.94
CA ARG A 124 34.49 13.73 -9.36
C ARG A 124 33.63 12.90 -10.34
N SER A 125 32.40 12.53 -9.96
CA SER A 125 31.52 11.72 -10.80
C SER A 125 30.05 11.94 -10.45
N PRO A 126 29.26 12.58 -11.35
CA PRO A 126 27.81 12.74 -11.15
C PRO A 126 27.08 11.42 -10.94
N ARG A 127 27.49 10.36 -11.67
CA ARG A 127 26.90 9.01 -11.52
C ARG A 127 27.00 8.49 -10.10
N ARG A 128 28.18 8.63 -9.46
CA ARG A 128 28.39 8.16 -8.08
C ARG A 128 27.60 8.98 -7.06
N ILE A 129 27.47 10.30 -7.30
CA ILE A 129 26.66 11.18 -6.46
C ILE A 129 25.20 10.75 -6.53
N PHE A 130 24.68 10.51 -7.76
CA PHE A 130 23.30 10.05 -7.93
C PHE A 130 23.03 8.74 -7.18
N VAL A 131 23.89 7.73 -7.39
CA VAL A 131 23.75 6.43 -6.72
C VAL A 131 23.84 6.59 -5.20
N ALA A 132 24.80 7.37 -4.70
CA ALA A 132 24.97 7.57 -3.26
C ALA A 132 23.73 8.22 -2.62
N LYS A 133 23.18 9.27 -3.25
CA LYS A 133 21.98 9.96 -2.76
C LYS A 133 20.74 9.06 -2.81
N THR A 134 20.55 8.34 -3.91
CA THR A 134 19.43 7.39 -4.07
C THR A 134 19.50 6.29 -3.03
N VAL A 135 20.65 5.64 -2.87
CA VAL A 135 20.83 4.56 -1.88
C VAL A 135 20.62 5.09 -0.46
N ALA A 136 21.18 6.25 -0.12
CA ALA A 136 20.98 6.85 1.20
C ALA A 136 19.50 7.17 1.49
N SER A 137 18.77 7.72 0.50
CA SER A 137 17.33 8.00 0.63
C SER A 137 16.53 6.73 0.83
N LEU A 138 16.80 5.69 0.03
CA LEU A 138 16.11 4.39 0.14
C LEU A 138 16.38 3.72 1.49
N THR A 139 17.63 3.78 1.99
CA THR A 139 17.97 3.24 3.31
C THR A 139 17.18 3.92 4.42
N VAL A 140 17.05 5.24 4.37
CA VAL A 140 16.25 5.99 5.35
C VAL A 140 14.77 5.64 5.24
N LEU A 141 14.22 5.54 4.02
CA LEU A 141 12.82 5.14 3.81
C LEU A 141 12.54 3.73 4.34
N LEU A 142 13.44 2.76 4.09
CA LEU A 142 13.31 1.41 4.63
C LEU A 142 13.33 1.42 6.17
N LEU A 143 14.17 2.24 6.79
CA LEU A 143 14.22 2.41 8.24
C LEU A 143 12.90 2.98 8.79
N LEU A 144 12.29 3.93 8.09
CA LEU A 144 11.00 4.53 8.48
C LEU A 144 9.85 3.51 8.35
N VAL A 145 9.79 2.78 7.24
CA VAL A 145 8.78 1.72 7.04
C VAL A 145 8.93 0.60 8.07
N ALA A 146 10.18 0.16 8.33
CA ALA A 146 10.44 -0.82 9.37
C ALA A 146 10.01 -0.32 10.76
N GLY A 147 10.24 0.97 11.06
CA GLY A 147 9.77 1.59 12.29
C GLY A 147 8.24 1.54 12.44
N LEU A 148 7.50 1.90 11.38
CA LEU A 148 6.04 1.82 11.38
C LEU A 148 5.56 0.36 11.62
N ALA A 149 6.14 -0.60 10.90
CA ALA A 149 5.79 -2.01 11.00
C ALA A 149 6.07 -2.59 12.39
N VAL A 150 7.29 -2.42 12.89
CA VAL A 150 7.72 -2.97 14.18
C VAL A 150 6.96 -2.31 15.33
N SER A 151 6.88 -0.98 15.34
CA SER A 151 6.22 -0.24 16.41
C SER A 151 4.73 -0.60 16.52
N SER A 152 4.00 -0.66 15.40
CA SER A 152 2.59 -1.04 15.39
C SER A 152 2.35 -2.50 15.80
N THR A 153 3.23 -3.41 15.37
CA THR A 153 3.16 -4.82 15.75
C THR A 153 3.41 -5.00 17.25
N VAL A 154 4.47 -4.39 17.77
CA VAL A 154 4.78 -4.44 19.20
C VAL A 154 3.65 -3.83 20.03
N GLY A 155 3.15 -2.65 19.63
CA GLY A 155 2.02 -2.00 20.30
C GLY A 155 0.78 -2.89 20.32
N GLY A 156 0.40 -3.49 19.20
CA GLY A 156 -0.74 -4.40 19.11
C GLY A 156 -0.61 -5.62 20.00
N LEU A 157 0.53 -6.30 19.93
CA LEU A 157 0.77 -7.53 20.71
C LEU A 157 0.84 -7.27 22.22
N LEU A 158 1.39 -6.12 22.65
CA LEU A 158 1.47 -5.76 24.06
C LEU A 158 0.12 -5.37 24.67
N VAL A 159 -0.75 -4.72 23.88
CA VAL A 159 -2.00 -4.15 24.40
C VAL A 159 -3.17 -5.12 24.23
N VAL A 160 -3.32 -5.74 23.06
CA VAL A 160 -4.46 -6.62 22.74
C VAL A 160 -4.09 -8.10 22.91
N GLY A 161 -2.83 -8.44 22.72
CA GLY A 161 -2.31 -9.80 22.89
C GLY A 161 -2.25 -10.60 21.59
N ASN A 162 -1.65 -11.79 21.69
CA ASN A 162 -1.43 -12.71 20.59
C ASN A 162 -2.65 -13.63 20.41
N ARG A 163 -3.69 -13.13 19.75
CA ARG A 163 -4.93 -13.85 19.48
C ARG A 163 -5.06 -14.14 17.99
N PRO A 164 -5.88 -15.17 17.59
CA PRO A 164 -6.20 -15.38 16.18
C PRO A 164 -6.76 -14.11 15.53
N LEU A 165 -6.41 -13.87 14.28
CA LEU A 165 -6.91 -12.74 13.50
C LEU A 165 -8.09 -13.18 12.64
N VAL A 166 -9.17 -12.42 12.65
CA VAL A 166 -10.29 -12.61 11.72
C VAL A 166 -9.91 -11.95 10.39
N GLY A 167 -9.91 -12.72 9.31
CA GLY A 167 -9.68 -12.23 7.95
C GLY A 167 -10.82 -11.34 7.44
N LEU A 168 -10.61 -10.75 6.26
CA LEU A 168 -11.59 -9.84 5.64
C LEU A 168 -12.91 -10.51 5.27
N ASP A 169 -12.90 -11.81 5.07
CA ASP A 169 -14.06 -12.63 4.73
C ASP A 169 -14.52 -13.51 5.91
N GLY A 170 -14.09 -13.19 7.12
CA GLY A 170 -14.49 -13.88 8.34
C GLY A 170 -13.76 -15.18 8.66
N HIS A 171 -12.79 -15.63 7.84
CA HIS A 171 -12.00 -16.80 8.20
C HIS A 171 -11.03 -16.50 9.36
N LEU A 172 -10.74 -17.50 10.18
CA LEU A 172 -9.83 -17.37 11.31
C LEU A 172 -8.40 -17.75 10.90
N LEU A 173 -7.48 -16.82 11.13
CA LEU A 173 -6.04 -17.01 10.95
C LEU A 173 -5.38 -17.32 12.29
N ALA A 174 -4.64 -18.43 12.35
CA ALA A 174 -3.79 -18.69 13.50
C ALA A 174 -2.76 -17.57 13.69
N PRO A 175 -2.30 -17.29 14.92
CA PRO A 175 -1.33 -16.22 15.18
C PRO A 175 -0.06 -16.30 14.35
N SER A 176 0.45 -17.51 14.06
CA SER A 176 1.62 -17.74 13.18
C SER A 176 1.34 -17.28 11.74
N ASP A 177 0.18 -17.61 11.21
CA ASP A 177 -0.20 -17.27 9.85
C ASP A 177 -0.50 -15.78 9.73
N ALA A 178 -1.16 -15.21 10.75
CA ALA A 178 -1.36 -13.77 10.86
C ALA A 178 -0.03 -13.00 10.86
N ALA A 179 0.98 -13.48 11.62
CA ALA A 179 2.30 -12.87 11.65
C ALA A 179 2.97 -12.85 10.26
N VAL A 180 2.91 -14.00 9.54
CA VAL A 180 3.47 -14.10 8.18
C VAL A 180 2.75 -13.17 7.22
N GLN A 181 1.41 -13.13 7.23
CA GLN A 181 0.63 -12.29 6.32
C GLN A 181 0.80 -10.80 6.63
N VAL A 182 0.90 -10.41 7.90
CA VAL A 182 1.23 -9.03 8.30
C VAL A 182 2.61 -8.65 7.78
N LEU A 183 3.63 -9.50 7.96
CA LEU A 183 4.97 -9.24 7.45
C LEU A 183 4.96 -9.10 5.91
N LEU A 184 4.28 -10.02 5.20
CA LEU A 184 4.15 -9.96 3.75
C LEU A 184 3.46 -8.67 3.30
N SER A 185 2.42 -8.22 4.00
CA SER A 185 1.73 -6.96 3.70
C SER A 185 2.68 -5.76 3.77
N TRP A 186 3.52 -5.67 4.80
CA TRP A 186 4.53 -4.62 4.93
C TRP A 186 5.65 -4.73 3.87
N VAL A 187 6.01 -5.92 3.46
CA VAL A 187 6.96 -6.13 2.35
C VAL A 187 6.36 -5.70 1.01
N CYS A 188 5.10 -6.06 0.76
CA CYS A 188 4.42 -5.72 -0.50
C CYS A 188 4.29 -4.21 -0.72
N VAL A 189 4.02 -3.42 0.33
CA VAL A 189 3.91 -1.96 0.19
C VAL A 189 5.25 -1.25 -0.02
N LEU A 190 6.38 -1.95 0.08
CA LEU A 190 7.66 -1.39 -0.34
C LEU A 190 7.69 -1.06 -1.83
N ALA A 191 7.06 -1.87 -2.69
CA ALA A 191 7.04 -1.63 -4.13
C ALA A 191 6.40 -0.28 -4.52
N PRO A 192 5.17 0.06 -4.10
CA PRO A 192 4.59 1.38 -4.36
C PRO A 192 5.32 2.51 -3.62
N THR A 193 5.90 2.25 -2.44
CA THR A 193 6.74 3.23 -1.75
C THR A 193 7.99 3.57 -2.56
N LEU A 194 8.64 2.58 -3.18
CA LEU A 194 9.77 2.78 -4.10
C LEU A 194 9.35 3.57 -5.35
N ALA A 195 8.16 3.30 -5.90
CA ALA A 195 7.63 4.08 -7.02
C ALA A 195 7.46 5.56 -6.66
N LEU A 196 6.86 5.87 -5.50
CA LEU A 196 6.72 7.24 -5.03
C LEU A 196 8.07 7.89 -4.70
N ALA A 197 9.02 7.14 -4.13
CA ALA A 197 10.37 7.65 -3.89
C ALA A 197 11.08 8.00 -5.22
N ALA A 198 10.94 7.15 -6.24
CA ALA A 198 11.50 7.41 -7.57
C ALA A 198 10.86 8.65 -8.23
N LEU A 199 9.55 8.84 -8.07
CA LEU A 199 8.87 10.07 -8.49
C LEU A 199 9.37 11.30 -7.73
N GLY A 200 9.67 11.15 -6.43
CA GLY A 200 10.31 12.19 -5.63
C GLY A 200 11.71 12.57 -6.15
N LEU A 201 12.54 11.57 -6.45
CA LEU A 201 13.86 11.79 -7.07
C LEU A 201 13.72 12.50 -8.42
N LEU A 202 12.80 12.07 -9.28
CA LEU A 202 12.55 12.69 -10.57
C LEU A 202 12.08 14.13 -10.42
N GLY A 203 11.14 14.40 -9.51
CA GLY A 203 10.67 15.76 -9.19
C GLY A 203 11.80 16.66 -8.66
N SER A 204 12.64 16.13 -7.76
CA SER A 204 13.79 16.83 -7.19
C SER A 204 14.83 17.21 -8.26
N VAL A 205 15.08 16.33 -9.23
CA VAL A 205 16.03 16.59 -10.33
C VAL A 205 15.47 17.56 -11.38
N THR A 206 14.17 17.46 -11.70
CA THR A 206 13.55 18.24 -12.78
C THR A 206 13.20 19.66 -12.36
N LEU A 207 12.76 19.87 -11.11
CA LEU A 207 12.25 21.14 -10.60
C LEU A 207 13.32 21.94 -9.85
N GLY A 208 14.50 21.36 -9.60
CA GLY A 208 15.65 22.06 -9.03
C GLY A 208 15.34 22.73 -7.68
N ARG A 209 15.59 24.05 -7.57
CA ARG A 209 15.37 24.84 -6.33
C ARG A 209 13.92 24.93 -5.88
N SER A 210 12.98 24.68 -6.77
CA SER A 210 11.56 24.81 -6.47
C SER A 210 11.13 23.83 -5.37
N PRO A 211 10.38 24.28 -4.34
CA PRO A 211 9.80 23.40 -3.32
C PRO A 211 8.78 22.43 -3.91
N MET A 212 8.32 22.69 -5.15
CA MET A 212 7.35 21.83 -5.84
C MET A 212 7.90 20.40 -6.05
N GLY A 213 9.22 20.22 -6.20
CA GLY A 213 9.84 18.89 -6.30
C GLY A 213 9.59 18.03 -5.07
N LEU A 214 9.56 18.65 -3.89
CA LEU A 214 9.22 17.99 -2.65
C LEU A 214 7.75 17.54 -2.61
N LEU A 215 6.83 18.28 -3.24
CA LEU A 215 5.40 17.97 -3.22
C LEU A 215 4.99 16.92 -4.27
N VAL A 216 5.83 16.65 -5.28
CA VAL A 216 5.49 15.73 -6.37
C VAL A 216 4.97 14.36 -5.88
N PRO A 217 5.63 13.63 -4.94
CA PRO A 217 5.12 12.34 -4.49
C PRO A 217 3.73 12.43 -3.85
N VAL A 218 3.49 13.50 -3.06
CA VAL A 218 2.20 13.71 -2.39
C VAL A 218 1.11 14.03 -3.39
N LEU A 219 1.36 14.95 -4.32
CA LEU A 219 0.37 15.36 -5.32
C LEU A 219 0.01 14.21 -6.26
N VAL A 220 1.02 13.45 -6.70
CA VAL A 220 0.79 12.27 -7.55
C VAL A 220 0.05 11.19 -6.79
N SER A 221 0.43 10.92 -5.54
CA SER A 221 -0.28 9.95 -4.69
C SER A 221 -1.73 10.36 -4.45
N LEU A 222 -2.00 11.63 -4.18
CA LEU A 222 -3.36 12.15 -4.01
C LEU A 222 -4.19 11.97 -5.29
N ALA A 223 -3.63 12.33 -6.45
CA ALA A 223 -4.31 12.15 -7.73
C ALA A 223 -4.62 10.66 -8.00
N MET A 224 -3.68 9.77 -7.71
CA MET A 224 -3.88 8.33 -7.84
C MET A 224 -4.90 7.80 -6.82
N ALA A 225 -4.91 8.31 -5.57
CA ALA A 225 -5.90 7.93 -4.56
C ALA A 225 -7.32 8.34 -5.00
N VAL A 226 -7.49 9.55 -5.54
CA VAL A 226 -8.77 9.99 -6.12
C VAL A 226 -9.19 9.07 -7.28
N ALA A 227 -8.24 8.67 -8.15
CA ALA A 227 -8.52 7.73 -9.23
C ALA A 227 -9.01 6.35 -8.72
N GLN A 228 -8.53 5.88 -7.55
CA GLN A 228 -9.03 4.64 -6.94
C GLN A 228 -10.48 4.75 -6.44
N MET A 229 -10.92 5.94 -6.05
CA MET A 229 -12.29 6.19 -5.58
C MET A 229 -13.29 6.34 -6.72
N LEU A 230 -12.84 6.66 -7.93
CA LEU A 230 -13.69 6.83 -9.08
C LEU A 230 -14.13 5.46 -9.66
N PRO A 231 -15.31 5.36 -10.29
CA PRO A 231 -15.79 4.14 -10.93
C PRO A 231 -15.09 3.88 -12.27
N LEU A 232 -13.76 3.95 -12.26
CA LEU A 232 -12.93 3.66 -13.43
C LEU A 232 -12.85 2.15 -13.68
N PRO A 233 -12.56 1.73 -14.92
CA PRO A 233 -12.28 0.34 -15.23
C PRO A 233 -11.17 -0.21 -14.33
N VAL A 234 -11.34 -1.45 -13.86
CA VAL A 234 -10.37 -2.09 -12.94
C VAL A 234 -8.96 -2.09 -13.52
N ALA A 235 -8.80 -2.29 -14.84
CA ALA A 235 -7.51 -2.26 -15.51
C ALA A 235 -6.80 -0.90 -15.38
N VAL A 236 -7.53 0.22 -15.39
CA VAL A 236 -6.97 1.56 -15.16
C VAL A 236 -6.47 1.69 -13.72
N ARG A 237 -7.28 1.27 -12.75
CA ARG A 237 -6.96 1.38 -11.33
C ARG A 237 -5.75 0.52 -10.94
N VAL A 238 -5.71 -0.72 -11.45
CA VAL A 238 -4.60 -1.66 -11.20
C VAL A 238 -3.30 -1.24 -11.91
N ALA A 239 -3.39 -0.49 -13.01
CA ALA A 239 -2.23 0.08 -13.71
C ALA A 239 -1.55 1.23 -12.94
N LEU A 240 -2.12 1.68 -11.82
CA LEU A 240 -1.54 2.74 -10.98
C LEU A 240 -0.82 2.14 -9.76
N PRO A 241 0.37 2.63 -9.41
CA PRO A 241 1.09 2.18 -8.21
C PRO A 241 0.30 2.28 -6.91
N SER A 242 -0.65 3.24 -6.82
CA SER A 242 -1.50 3.41 -5.64
C SER A 242 -2.37 2.19 -5.32
N TYR A 243 -2.71 1.38 -6.33
CA TYR A 243 -3.47 0.14 -6.13
C TYR A 243 -2.71 -0.86 -5.24
N ALA A 244 -1.38 -0.91 -5.36
CA ALA A 244 -0.56 -1.82 -4.56
C ALA A 244 -0.56 -1.48 -3.06
N PHE A 245 -0.96 -0.25 -2.66
CA PHE A 245 -1.13 0.10 -1.24
C PHE A 245 -2.37 -0.54 -0.59
N ILE A 246 -3.33 -1.02 -1.37
CA ILE A 246 -4.55 -1.65 -0.88
C ILE A 246 -4.65 -3.14 -1.26
N SER A 247 -3.87 -3.59 -2.24
CA SER A 247 -3.94 -4.96 -2.77
C SER A 247 -3.50 -6.05 -1.76
N TRP A 248 -2.80 -5.68 -0.68
CA TRP A 248 -2.47 -6.58 0.43
C TRP A 248 -3.71 -7.15 1.14
N ASN A 249 -4.87 -6.51 1.01
CA ASN A 249 -6.14 -7.00 1.54
C ASN A 249 -6.45 -8.44 1.06
N GLY A 250 -6.06 -8.78 -0.18
CA GLY A 250 -6.22 -10.11 -0.73
C GLY A 250 -5.45 -11.22 0.00
N LEU A 251 -4.47 -10.88 0.86
CA LEU A 251 -3.79 -11.85 1.72
C LEU A 251 -4.69 -12.34 2.87
N PHE A 252 -5.70 -11.56 3.24
CA PHE A 252 -6.60 -11.81 4.37
C PHE A 252 -7.96 -12.34 3.93
N THR A 253 -8.01 -13.03 2.79
CA THR A 253 -9.17 -13.75 2.27
C THR A 253 -8.86 -15.24 2.16
N SER A 254 -9.87 -16.09 2.18
CA SER A 254 -9.75 -17.53 1.96
C SER A 254 -10.71 -17.97 0.83
N PRO A 255 -10.24 -18.37 -0.35
CA PRO A 255 -8.82 -18.44 -0.76
C PRO A 255 -8.14 -17.07 -0.91
N GLN A 256 -6.80 -17.05 -0.79
CA GLN A 256 -6.02 -15.80 -0.94
C GLN A 256 -6.07 -15.27 -2.38
N GLN A 257 -6.32 -13.97 -2.53
CA GLN A 257 -6.38 -13.29 -3.82
C GLN A 257 -5.01 -12.68 -4.18
N LEU A 258 -4.08 -13.50 -4.66
CA LEU A 258 -2.71 -13.07 -4.96
C LEU A 258 -2.55 -12.34 -6.30
N GLY A 259 -3.45 -12.55 -7.25
CA GLY A 259 -3.38 -11.94 -8.59
C GLY A 259 -3.27 -10.43 -8.58
N PRO A 260 -4.23 -9.71 -7.94
CA PRO A 260 -4.19 -8.26 -7.81
C PRO A 260 -2.93 -7.74 -7.12
N LEU A 261 -2.45 -8.44 -6.10
CA LEU A 261 -1.25 -8.10 -5.35
C LEU A 261 0.01 -8.15 -6.23
N LEU A 262 0.20 -9.26 -6.94
CA LEU A 262 1.37 -9.45 -7.82
C LEU A 262 1.40 -8.43 -8.95
N ILE A 263 0.26 -8.17 -9.59
CA ILE A 263 0.16 -7.16 -10.64
C ILE A 263 0.49 -5.77 -10.07
N GLY A 264 -0.05 -5.40 -8.91
CA GLY A 264 0.24 -4.12 -8.26
C GLY A 264 1.73 -3.94 -7.95
N ILE A 265 2.39 -4.99 -7.46
CA ILE A 265 3.85 -4.98 -7.21
C ILE A 265 4.63 -4.77 -8.51
N VAL A 266 4.34 -5.55 -9.55
CA VAL A 266 5.03 -5.45 -10.84
C VAL A 266 4.87 -4.07 -11.45
N VAL A 267 3.64 -3.54 -11.50
CA VAL A 267 3.35 -2.19 -11.98
C VAL A 267 4.17 -1.16 -11.19
N SER A 268 4.15 -1.24 -9.86
CA SER A 268 4.90 -0.31 -9.00
C SER A 268 6.40 -0.35 -9.27
N LEU A 269 6.98 -1.54 -9.45
CA LEU A 269 8.40 -1.69 -9.78
C LEU A 269 8.74 -1.13 -11.15
N VAL A 270 7.88 -1.31 -12.16
CA VAL A 270 8.06 -0.69 -13.48
C VAL A 270 8.10 0.84 -13.36
N TRP A 271 7.16 1.43 -12.62
CA TRP A 271 7.15 2.86 -12.36
C TRP A 271 8.42 3.32 -11.63
N ALA A 272 8.87 2.59 -10.62
CA ALA A 272 10.09 2.90 -9.88
C ALA A 272 11.32 2.89 -10.79
N VAL A 273 11.47 1.86 -11.63
CA VAL A 273 12.59 1.72 -12.55
C VAL A 273 12.59 2.84 -13.60
N VAL A 274 11.45 3.12 -14.23
CA VAL A 274 11.37 4.15 -15.27
C VAL A 274 11.61 5.54 -14.69
N ALA A 275 10.98 5.89 -13.57
CA ALA A 275 11.17 7.19 -12.94
C ALA A 275 12.61 7.39 -12.45
N THR A 276 13.25 6.34 -11.87
CA THR A 276 14.66 6.40 -11.46
C THR A 276 15.60 6.53 -12.67
N ALA A 277 15.35 5.80 -13.75
CA ALA A 277 16.14 5.89 -14.97
C ALA A 277 16.06 7.28 -15.60
N LEU A 278 14.86 7.85 -15.68
CA LEU A 278 14.66 9.24 -16.13
C LEU A 278 15.39 10.24 -15.25
N ALA A 279 15.25 10.14 -13.93
CA ALA A 279 15.95 10.99 -12.98
C ALA A 279 17.47 10.88 -13.15
N TYR A 280 17.99 9.66 -13.31
CA TYR A 280 19.41 9.39 -13.54
C TYR A 280 19.93 10.06 -14.83
N VAL A 281 19.24 9.83 -15.96
CA VAL A 281 19.64 10.39 -17.26
C VAL A 281 19.63 11.92 -17.22
N LEU A 282 18.59 12.51 -16.65
CA LEU A 282 18.47 13.96 -16.51
C LEU A 282 19.55 14.53 -15.61
N PHE A 283 19.86 13.87 -14.50
CA PHE A 283 20.89 14.31 -13.57
C PHE A 283 22.29 14.22 -14.18
N VAL A 284 22.64 13.10 -14.84
CA VAL A 284 23.98 12.92 -15.43
C VAL A 284 24.22 13.86 -16.62
N ARG A 285 23.17 14.20 -17.37
CA ARG A 285 23.25 15.14 -18.50
C ARG A 285 23.10 16.61 -18.10
N ARG A 286 22.95 16.87 -16.80
CA ARG A 286 22.79 18.23 -16.30
C ARG A 286 24.10 19.00 -16.39
N ASP A 287 24.00 20.27 -16.84
CA ASP A 287 25.10 21.23 -16.71
C ASP A 287 25.11 21.82 -15.30
N PHE A 288 26.23 21.64 -14.59
CA PHE A 288 26.43 22.11 -13.22
C PHE A 288 27.19 23.46 -13.18
N THR A 289 27.51 24.05 -14.34
CA THR A 289 28.26 25.35 -14.41
C THR A 289 27.33 26.52 -14.14
N GLY A 290 26.05 26.41 -14.45
CA GLY A 290 25.05 27.44 -14.18
C GLY A 290 24.76 27.57 -12.67
N LEU A 291 24.80 28.83 -12.16
CA LEU A 291 24.61 29.17 -10.74
C LEU A 291 23.15 29.02 -10.27
N ALA A 292 22.19 29.10 -11.17
CA ALA A 292 20.78 29.02 -10.88
C ALA A 292 20.10 27.97 -11.78
N HIS A 293 19.77 26.82 -11.20
CA HIS A 293 18.87 25.86 -11.84
C HIS A 293 17.51 25.96 -11.18
N ASP A 294 16.71 26.92 -11.67
CA ASP A 294 15.38 27.16 -11.09
C ASP A 294 14.33 26.16 -11.56
N GLY A 295 14.73 25.20 -12.40
CA GLY A 295 13.81 24.25 -13.02
C GLY A 295 12.90 24.96 -14.04
N SER A 296 12.49 24.22 -15.06
CA SER A 296 11.50 24.72 -16.04
C SER A 296 10.26 23.85 -15.95
N GLY A 297 9.12 24.47 -15.66
CA GLY A 297 7.84 23.75 -15.66
C GLY A 297 7.58 23.06 -17.00
N ARG A 298 7.95 23.71 -18.11
CA ARG A 298 7.84 23.12 -19.46
C ARG A 298 8.74 21.86 -19.60
N ARG A 299 9.97 21.93 -19.08
CA ARG A 299 10.89 20.78 -19.09
C ARG A 299 10.38 19.66 -18.16
N ALA A 300 9.85 20.00 -16.99
CA ALA A 300 9.25 19.01 -16.09
C ALA A 300 8.07 18.29 -16.74
N ILE A 301 7.24 18.99 -17.50
CA ILE A 301 6.12 18.39 -18.25
C ILE A 301 6.66 17.49 -19.36
N THR A 302 7.54 17.97 -20.23
CA THR A 302 7.98 17.24 -21.42
C THR A 302 8.86 16.04 -21.11
N VAL A 303 9.72 16.15 -20.10
CA VAL A 303 10.73 15.11 -19.78
C VAL A 303 10.38 14.33 -18.51
N GLY A 304 9.47 14.82 -17.69
CA GLY A 304 8.97 14.13 -16.50
C GLY A 304 7.58 13.53 -16.73
N ILE A 305 6.58 14.36 -16.96
CA ILE A 305 5.16 13.93 -16.98
C ILE A 305 4.84 13.08 -18.22
N LEU A 306 5.24 13.50 -19.42
CA LEU A 306 4.93 12.78 -20.66
C LEU A 306 5.43 11.31 -20.66
N PRO A 307 6.69 11.01 -20.27
CA PRO A 307 7.12 9.62 -20.14
C PRO A 307 6.33 8.83 -19.08
N LEU A 308 5.94 9.45 -17.98
CA LEU A 308 5.12 8.79 -16.96
C LEU A 308 3.71 8.49 -17.46
N ILE A 309 3.10 9.37 -18.26
CA ILE A 309 1.84 9.08 -18.97
C ILE A 309 2.04 7.89 -19.91
N GLY A 310 3.16 7.83 -20.62
CA GLY A 310 3.52 6.68 -21.47
C GLY A 310 3.59 5.37 -20.68
N VAL A 311 4.22 5.40 -19.50
CA VAL A 311 4.27 4.23 -18.58
C VAL A 311 2.88 3.85 -18.10
N ALA A 312 2.05 4.82 -17.70
CA ALA A 312 0.68 4.57 -17.27
C ALA A 312 -0.15 3.91 -18.39
N THR A 313 -0.04 4.44 -19.61
CA THR A 313 -0.73 3.89 -20.80
C THR A 313 -0.24 2.48 -21.12
N ALA A 314 1.07 2.24 -21.08
CA ALA A 314 1.63 0.92 -21.32
C ALA A 314 1.22 -0.08 -20.23
N SER A 315 1.27 0.33 -18.96
CA SER A 315 0.80 -0.50 -17.84
C SER A 315 -0.68 -0.86 -18.00
N PHE A 316 -1.50 0.12 -18.35
CA PHE A 316 -2.92 -0.11 -18.64
C PHE A 316 -3.13 -1.11 -19.78
N ALA A 317 -2.42 -0.95 -20.89
CA ALA A 317 -2.54 -1.85 -22.04
C ALA A 317 -2.14 -3.30 -21.68
N VAL A 318 -1.05 -3.46 -20.91
CA VAL A 318 -0.60 -4.77 -20.43
C VAL A 318 -1.61 -5.40 -19.48
N VAL A 319 -2.10 -4.65 -18.49
CA VAL A 319 -3.11 -5.14 -17.54
C VAL A 319 -4.41 -5.50 -18.25
N ALA A 320 -4.88 -4.65 -19.17
CA ALA A 320 -6.09 -4.92 -19.95
C ALA A 320 -5.97 -6.15 -20.86
N ALA A 321 -4.77 -6.42 -21.39
CA ALA A 321 -4.51 -7.62 -22.20
C ALA A 321 -4.34 -8.89 -21.33
N ALA A 322 -3.78 -8.75 -20.13
CA ALA A 322 -3.50 -9.87 -19.22
C ALA A 322 -4.72 -10.29 -18.38
N THR A 323 -5.75 -9.43 -18.26
CA THR A 323 -6.92 -9.70 -17.44
C THR A 323 -8.17 -9.73 -18.29
N SER A 324 -9.07 -10.68 -18.02
CA SER A 324 -10.41 -10.72 -18.65
C SER A 324 -11.42 -9.81 -17.95
N ALA A 325 -10.99 -9.05 -16.94
CA ALA A 325 -11.86 -8.20 -16.15
C ALA A 325 -12.42 -7.03 -16.99
N THR A 326 -13.73 -6.98 -17.12
CA THR A 326 -14.45 -5.92 -17.82
C THR A 326 -15.01 -4.91 -16.83
N GLY A 327 -15.10 -3.65 -17.23
CA GLY A 327 -15.69 -2.59 -16.41
C GLY A 327 -15.00 -2.41 -15.05
N SER A 328 -15.76 -2.36 -13.96
CA SER A 328 -15.26 -2.16 -12.60
C SER A 328 -14.62 -3.40 -11.97
N GLY A 329 -14.78 -4.58 -12.59
CA GLY A 329 -14.40 -5.88 -12.02
C GLY A 329 -15.40 -6.42 -10.99
N ILE A 330 -16.40 -5.63 -10.61
CA ILE A 330 -17.46 -6.01 -9.66
C ILE A 330 -18.66 -6.47 -10.48
N GLU A 331 -18.85 -7.78 -10.56
CA GLU A 331 -19.92 -8.45 -11.28
C GLU A 331 -20.81 -9.19 -10.29
N GLN A 332 -22.09 -9.38 -10.67
CA GLN A 332 -23.11 -9.95 -9.79
C GLN A 332 -22.71 -11.33 -9.25
N ASP A 333 -22.21 -12.20 -10.10
CA ASP A 333 -21.80 -13.56 -9.72
C ASP A 333 -20.59 -13.56 -8.77
N LYS A 334 -19.67 -12.59 -8.90
CA LYS A 334 -18.51 -12.44 -8.00
C LYS A 334 -18.96 -11.97 -6.63
N VAL A 335 -19.86 -10.98 -6.57
CA VAL A 335 -20.44 -10.49 -5.30
C VAL A 335 -21.18 -11.63 -4.59
N GLN A 336 -21.99 -12.40 -5.32
CA GLN A 336 -22.72 -13.54 -4.78
C GLN A 336 -21.79 -14.61 -4.19
N ARG A 337 -20.74 -14.99 -4.92
CA ARG A 337 -19.74 -15.96 -4.42
C ARG A 337 -19.01 -15.46 -3.18
N SER A 338 -18.53 -14.21 -3.20
CA SER A 338 -17.79 -13.63 -2.08
C SER A 338 -18.66 -13.49 -0.83
N LEU A 339 -19.93 -13.09 -1.00
CA LEU A 339 -20.89 -12.99 0.11
C LEU A 339 -21.19 -14.36 0.72
N ALA A 340 -21.44 -15.38 -0.12
CA ALA A 340 -21.72 -16.74 0.34
C ALA A 340 -20.54 -17.34 1.12
N THR A 341 -19.30 -17.09 0.64
CA THR A 341 -18.07 -17.55 1.30
C THR A 341 -17.88 -16.86 2.66
N ALA A 342 -17.98 -15.53 2.71
CA ALA A 342 -17.87 -14.78 3.95
C ALA A 342 -18.94 -15.20 4.97
N PHE A 343 -20.18 -15.37 4.52
CA PHE A 343 -21.26 -15.87 5.36
C PHE A 343 -20.95 -17.25 5.96
N ALA A 344 -20.42 -18.17 5.16
CA ALA A 344 -20.12 -19.51 5.63
C ALA A 344 -19.01 -19.52 6.70
N HIS A 345 -17.96 -18.71 6.52
CA HIS A 345 -16.90 -18.52 7.53
C HIS A 345 -17.46 -17.99 8.85
N LEU A 346 -18.28 -16.93 8.76
CA LEU A 346 -18.87 -16.28 9.93
C LEU A 346 -19.94 -17.13 10.63
N TYR A 347 -20.67 -17.96 9.87
CA TYR A 347 -21.60 -18.93 10.45
C TYR A 347 -20.85 -19.95 11.32
N ARG A 348 -19.69 -20.43 10.87
CA ARG A 348 -18.83 -21.31 11.70
C ARG A 348 -18.38 -20.58 12.95
N MET A 349 -17.89 -19.36 12.82
CA MET A 349 -17.47 -18.55 13.97
C MET A 349 -18.63 -18.35 14.97
N GLN A 350 -19.85 -18.10 14.48
CA GLN A 350 -21.03 -18.01 15.34
C GLN A 350 -21.35 -19.35 16.03
N THR A 351 -21.23 -20.49 15.33
CA THR A 351 -21.47 -21.82 15.95
C THR A 351 -20.47 -22.10 17.07
N ASP A 352 -19.20 -21.75 16.87
CA ASP A 352 -18.16 -21.88 17.89
C ASP A 352 -18.43 -20.95 19.08
N GLN A 353 -18.81 -19.67 18.82
CA GLN A 353 -19.17 -18.70 19.84
C GLN A 353 -20.37 -19.14 20.71
N LEU A 354 -21.32 -19.83 20.09
CA LEU A 354 -22.53 -20.35 20.75
C LEU A 354 -22.37 -21.76 21.32
N ASN A 355 -21.15 -22.32 21.29
CA ASN A 355 -20.86 -23.71 21.69
C ASN A 355 -21.78 -24.73 21.01
N ARG A 356 -22.13 -24.52 19.74
CA ARG A 356 -22.91 -25.43 18.93
C ARG A 356 -22.00 -26.46 18.24
N PRO A 357 -22.56 -27.61 17.78
CA PRO A 357 -21.78 -28.60 17.03
C PRO A 357 -21.07 -27.94 15.84
N ALA A 358 -19.78 -28.26 15.66
CA ALA A 358 -19.00 -27.75 14.57
C ALA A 358 -19.58 -28.12 13.21
N VAL A 359 -19.62 -27.14 12.30
CA VAL A 359 -20.17 -27.26 10.95
C VAL A 359 -19.11 -26.92 9.93
N THR A 360 -18.99 -27.68 8.86
CA THR A 360 -18.10 -27.36 7.73
C THR A 360 -18.83 -26.50 6.68
N GLU A 361 -18.11 -25.70 5.96
CA GLU A 361 -18.65 -24.88 4.87
C GLU A 361 -19.32 -25.71 3.77
N ALA A 362 -18.76 -26.91 3.50
CA ALA A 362 -19.32 -27.85 2.55
C ALA A 362 -20.71 -28.37 2.99
N GLN A 363 -20.98 -28.50 4.30
CA GLN A 363 -22.27 -28.87 4.84
C GLN A 363 -23.28 -27.72 4.73
N LEU A 364 -22.84 -26.48 4.88
CA LEU A 364 -23.73 -25.31 4.78
C LEU A 364 -24.23 -25.09 3.35
N LYS A 365 -23.43 -25.38 2.32
CA LYS A 365 -23.79 -25.14 0.91
C LYS A 365 -24.37 -23.74 0.71
N ALA A 366 -23.75 -22.74 1.36
CA ALA A 366 -24.26 -21.39 1.31
C ALA A 366 -24.23 -20.86 -0.11
N THR A 367 -25.33 -20.21 -0.51
CA THR A 367 -25.47 -19.54 -1.81
C THR A 367 -26.05 -18.15 -1.57
N ALA A 368 -25.71 -17.21 -2.43
CA ALA A 368 -26.26 -15.85 -2.37
C ALA A 368 -26.91 -15.50 -3.71
N SER A 369 -28.02 -14.77 -3.65
CA SER A 369 -28.68 -14.15 -4.78
C SER A 369 -28.73 -12.65 -4.54
N CYS A 370 -28.06 -11.87 -5.37
CA CYS A 370 -27.91 -10.42 -5.22
C CYS A 370 -28.51 -9.68 -6.40
N ASN A 371 -29.15 -8.55 -6.14
CA ASN A 371 -29.64 -7.61 -7.14
C ASN A 371 -29.14 -6.20 -6.79
N LYS A 372 -29.05 -5.32 -7.80
CA LYS A 372 -28.66 -3.92 -7.62
C LYS A 372 -29.73 -3.02 -8.24
N GLY A 373 -30.58 -2.44 -7.40
CA GLY A 373 -31.55 -1.39 -7.71
C GLY A 373 -32.64 -1.68 -8.74
N SER A 374 -32.39 -2.49 -9.79
CA SER A 374 -33.34 -2.73 -10.88
C SER A 374 -33.21 -4.16 -11.43
N THR A 375 -34.36 -4.78 -11.66
CA THR A 375 -34.49 -6.16 -12.19
C THR A 375 -34.20 -6.30 -13.69
N ARG A 376 -33.89 -5.23 -14.41
CA ARG A 376 -33.81 -5.21 -15.88
C ARG A 376 -32.40 -5.35 -16.47
N VAL A 377 -31.35 -5.12 -15.67
CA VAL A 377 -29.98 -5.16 -16.14
C VAL A 377 -29.16 -5.94 -15.13
N ALA A 378 -28.18 -6.74 -15.60
CA ALA A 378 -27.27 -7.45 -14.73
C ALA A 378 -26.61 -6.47 -13.73
N ALA A 379 -26.68 -6.79 -12.45
CA ALA A 379 -26.14 -5.95 -11.40
C ALA A 379 -24.61 -5.92 -11.46
N LYS A 380 -24.02 -4.72 -11.48
CA LYS A 380 -22.57 -4.52 -11.55
C LYS A 380 -22.11 -3.20 -10.96
N GLY A 381 -20.84 -3.13 -10.59
CA GLY A 381 -20.17 -1.92 -10.10
C GLY A 381 -20.34 -1.68 -8.60
N PRO A 382 -19.57 -0.71 -8.07
CA PRO A 382 -19.61 -0.33 -6.66
C PRO A 382 -20.93 0.40 -6.32
N GLY A 383 -21.26 0.45 -5.03
CA GLY A 383 -22.44 1.19 -4.51
C GLY A 383 -23.03 0.51 -3.30
N ASN A 384 -23.95 1.23 -2.65
CA ASN A 384 -24.67 0.80 -1.45
C ASN A 384 -26.10 0.27 -1.75
N ASP A 385 -26.41 0.06 -3.00
CA ASP A 385 -27.73 -0.34 -3.52
C ASP A 385 -27.83 -1.84 -3.80
N TRP A 386 -26.87 -2.64 -3.37
CA TRP A 386 -26.91 -4.08 -3.47
C TRP A 386 -27.86 -4.67 -2.42
N ARG A 387 -28.79 -5.53 -2.86
CA ARG A 387 -29.69 -6.31 -2.03
C ARG A 387 -29.45 -7.80 -2.28
N CYS A 388 -29.15 -8.53 -1.22
CA CYS A 388 -28.77 -9.91 -1.31
C CYS A 388 -29.58 -10.79 -0.35
N VAL A 389 -29.91 -12.00 -0.79
CA VAL A 389 -30.48 -13.06 0.04
C VAL A 389 -29.45 -14.18 0.07
N VAL A 390 -28.99 -14.54 1.25
CA VAL A 390 -28.14 -15.71 1.47
C VAL A 390 -29.02 -16.86 1.90
N THR A 391 -28.84 -18.03 1.29
CA THR A 391 -29.54 -19.26 1.61
C THR A 391 -28.51 -20.32 1.94
N TRP A 392 -28.71 -21.06 3.04
CA TRP A 392 -27.84 -22.16 3.45
C TRP A 392 -28.62 -23.36 3.95
N HIS A 393 -27.99 -24.51 3.87
CA HIS A 393 -28.53 -25.76 4.43
C HIS A 393 -28.27 -25.82 5.93
N LEU A 394 -29.31 -26.11 6.73
CA LEU A 394 -29.16 -26.26 8.17
C LEU A 394 -28.60 -27.68 8.46
N PRO A 395 -27.46 -27.77 9.15
CA PRO A 395 -26.88 -29.06 9.50
C PRO A 395 -27.84 -29.87 10.38
N ALA A 396 -27.95 -31.17 10.13
CA ALA A 396 -28.79 -32.11 10.87
C ALA A 396 -30.32 -31.93 10.73
N VAL A 397 -30.80 -31.05 9.87
CA VAL A 397 -32.23 -30.86 9.58
C VAL A 397 -32.42 -30.69 8.07
N GLU A 398 -33.42 -31.33 7.48
CA GLU A 398 -33.78 -31.10 6.06
C GLU A 398 -34.50 -29.74 5.89
N ALA A 399 -33.82 -28.65 6.27
CA ALA A 399 -34.35 -27.29 6.18
C ALA A 399 -33.29 -26.32 5.67
N THR A 400 -33.72 -25.23 5.08
CA THR A 400 -32.87 -24.14 4.61
C THR A 400 -33.09 -22.90 5.48
N GLY A 401 -31.97 -22.27 5.89
CA GLY A 401 -31.99 -20.95 6.49
C GLY A 401 -31.88 -19.88 5.42
N GLN A 402 -32.35 -18.66 5.72
CA GLN A 402 -32.23 -17.51 4.88
C GLN A 402 -31.83 -16.27 5.71
N ALA A 403 -31.04 -15.38 5.10
CA ALA A 403 -30.72 -14.07 5.67
C ALA A 403 -30.68 -13.04 4.56
N ILE A 404 -31.11 -11.81 4.87
CA ILE A 404 -31.25 -10.71 3.92
C ILE A 404 -30.23 -9.64 4.28
N TYR A 405 -29.43 -9.22 3.29
CA TYR A 405 -28.38 -8.24 3.49
C TYR A 405 -28.49 -7.09 2.49
N GLN A 406 -28.20 -5.90 2.98
CA GLN A 406 -27.78 -4.77 2.16
C GLN A 406 -26.26 -4.73 2.13
N LEU A 407 -25.66 -4.56 0.93
CA LEU A 407 -24.22 -4.42 0.81
C LEU A 407 -23.86 -3.03 0.35
N ASP A 408 -22.82 -2.46 0.99
CA ASP A 408 -22.07 -1.33 0.48
C ASP A 408 -20.76 -1.86 -0.12
N VAL A 409 -20.67 -1.82 -1.45
CA VAL A 409 -19.51 -2.36 -2.20
C VAL A 409 -18.67 -1.18 -2.68
N THR A 410 -17.45 -1.10 -2.17
CA THR A 410 -16.47 -0.07 -2.55
C THR A 410 -15.78 -0.40 -3.87
N PRO A 411 -15.23 0.60 -4.60
CA PRO A 411 -14.56 0.34 -5.87
C PRO A 411 -13.39 -0.66 -5.79
N ASP A 412 -12.71 -0.76 -4.67
CA ASP A 412 -11.59 -1.70 -4.44
C ASP A 412 -12.04 -3.14 -4.20
N GLY A 413 -13.35 -3.42 -4.25
CA GLY A 413 -13.93 -4.76 -4.11
C GLY A 413 -14.29 -5.14 -2.68
N ARG A 414 -13.92 -4.34 -1.68
CA ARG A 414 -14.40 -4.59 -0.32
C ARG A 414 -15.89 -4.30 -0.24
N PHE A 415 -16.58 -5.06 0.57
CA PHE A 415 -17.97 -4.79 0.90
C PHE A 415 -18.22 -4.92 2.39
N MET A 416 -19.21 -4.18 2.86
CA MET A 416 -19.82 -4.36 4.16
C MET A 416 -21.25 -4.85 3.93
N ALA A 417 -21.60 -5.98 4.56
CA ALA A 417 -22.93 -6.57 4.53
C ALA A 417 -23.63 -6.26 5.85
N ASP A 418 -24.76 -5.57 5.76
CA ASP A 418 -25.62 -5.22 6.89
C ASP A 418 -26.89 -6.06 6.84
N GLY A 419 -27.28 -6.64 7.97
CA GLY A 419 -28.53 -7.39 8.11
C GLY A 419 -29.75 -6.47 7.92
N ASP A 420 -30.46 -6.60 6.80
CA ASP A 420 -31.62 -5.78 6.41
C ASP A 420 -32.95 -6.56 6.55
N GLY A 421 -32.89 -7.78 7.01
CA GLY A 421 -34.07 -8.61 7.24
C GLY A 421 -34.69 -8.40 8.63
N PRO A 422 -35.96 -8.82 8.81
CA PRO A 422 -36.60 -8.84 10.11
C PRO A 422 -35.83 -9.77 11.07
N LYS A 423 -36.00 -9.55 12.37
CA LYS A 423 -35.30 -10.33 13.41
C LYS A 423 -35.53 -11.84 13.32
N GLU A 424 -36.69 -12.25 12.80
CA GLU A 424 -37.06 -13.63 12.57
C GLU A 424 -36.23 -14.31 11.48
N VAL A 425 -35.62 -13.51 10.58
CA VAL A 425 -34.78 -13.96 9.46
C VAL A 425 -33.31 -13.76 9.78
N ASN A 426 -32.90 -12.54 10.15
CA ASN A 426 -31.49 -12.19 10.38
C ASN A 426 -31.04 -12.35 11.84
N GLY A 427 -31.96 -12.60 12.79
CA GLY A 427 -31.65 -12.63 14.21
C GLY A 427 -31.46 -11.23 14.80
N TYR A 428 -30.77 -11.18 15.93
CA TYR A 428 -30.45 -9.93 16.63
C TYR A 428 -28.97 -9.54 16.41
N PHE A 429 -28.64 -8.27 16.65
CA PHE A 429 -27.26 -7.77 16.57
C PHE A 429 -26.37 -8.32 17.72
N LEU A 430 -26.96 -8.79 18.82
CA LEU A 430 -26.28 -9.52 19.89
C LEU A 430 -26.74 -10.95 19.94
N VAL A 431 -25.82 -11.84 20.28
CA VAL A 431 -26.09 -13.25 20.59
C VAL A 431 -25.67 -13.55 22.03
N ARG A 432 -26.44 -14.41 22.70
CA ARG A 432 -26.15 -14.80 24.08
C ARG A 432 -25.18 -15.98 24.08
N THR A 433 -23.99 -15.74 24.62
CA THR A 433 -22.95 -16.74 24.80
C THR A 433 -22.84 -17.18 26.25
N SER A 434 -21.98 -18.16 26.53
CA SER A 434 -21.68 -18.59 27.92
C SER A 434 -21.14 -17.47 28.78
N ASP A 435 -20.43 -16.51 28.18
CA ASP A 435 -19.70 -15.42 28.86
C ASP A 435 -20.51 -14.11 28.92
N GLY A 436 -21.73 -14.11 28.33
CA GLY A 436 -22.62 -12.96 28.27
C GLY A 436 -23.07 -12.62 26.84
N ASP A 437 -23.62 -11.43 26.65
CA ASP A 437 -24.03 -10.96 25.34
C ASP A 437 -22.82 -10.54 24.52
N ALA A 438 -22.73 -11.04 23.29
CA ALA A 438 -21.66 -10.75 22.35
C ALA A 438 -22.21 -10.31 20.99
N PRO A 439 -21.46 -9.54 20.19
CA PRO A 439 -21.88 -9.18 18.83
C PRO A 439 -22.13 -10.40 17.97
N ASN A 440 -23.24 -10.36 17.22
CA ASN A 440 -23.58 -11.40 16.25
C ASN A 440 -22.72 -11.23 14.98
N PRO A 441 -21.81 -12.16 14.68
CA PRO A 441 -20.94 -12.02 13.51
C PRO A 441 -21.69 -12.06 12.17
N LEU A 442 -22.93 -12.57 12.16
CA LEU A 442 -23.77 -12.61 10.97
C LEU A 442 -24.67 -11.37 10.80
N TRP A 443 -24.71 -10.46 11.77
CA TRP A 443 -25.51 -9.25 11.67
C TRP A 443 -24.87 -8.22 10.76
N GLN A 444 -23.57 -8.00 10.92
CA GLN A 444 -22.79 -7.07 10.11
C GLN A 444 -21.39 -7.62 9.91
N PHE A 445 -20.95 -7.70 8.67
CA PHE A 445 -19.64 -8.24 8.35
C PHE A 445 -19.06 -7.71 7.05
N ASP A 446 -17.75 -7.88 6.91
CA ASP A 446 -16.99 -7.49 5.75
C ASP A 446 -16.75 -8.67 4.83
N GLY A 447 -16.42 -8.35 3.58
CA GLY A 447 -15.91 -9.31 2.62
C GLY A 447 -15.15 -8.60 1.49
N ASN A 448 -14.60 -9.39 0.59
CA ASN A 448 -13.82 -8.88 -0.53
C ASN A 448 -14.18 -9.60 -1.82
N VAL A 449 -14.54 -8.83 -2.84
CA VAL A 449 -14.85 -9.35 -4.18
C VAL A 449 -13.56 -9.50 -4.96
N GLU A 450 -13.33 -10.67 -5.56
CA GLU A 450 -12.20 -10.87 -6.47
C GLU A 450 -12.39 -10.06 -7.76
N LEU A 451 -11.64 -8.97 -7.90
CA LEU A 451 -11.78 -8.05 -9.03
C LEU A 451 -11.20 -8.60 -10.33
N LEU A 452 -10.16 -9.44 -10.23
CA LEU A 452 -9.45 -10.02 -11.37
C LEU A 452 -9.61 -11.54 -11.35
N ASP A 453 -10.10 -12.10 -12.43
CA ASP A 453 -10.14 -13.56 -12.58
C ASP A 453 -8.71 -14.08 -12.78
N THR A 454 -8.22 -14.80 -11.78
CA THR A 454 -6.91 -15.46 -11.81
C THR A 454 -6.99 -16.92 -12.27
N THR A 455 -8.19 -17.44 -12.47
CA THR A 455 -8.39 -18.78 -13.02
C THR A 455 -7.98 -18.79 -14.49
N PRO A 456 -6.99 -19.61 -14.90
CA PRO A 456 -6.71 -19.82 -16.30
C PRO A 456 -7.98 -20.33 -16.96
N LYS A 457 -8.43 -19.69 -18.05
CA LYS A 457 -9.47 -20.21 -18.91
C LYS A 457 -8.96 -21.54 -19.44
N GLY A 458 -9.47 -22.65 -18.89
CA GLY A 458 -9.25 -23.99 -19.41
C GLY A 458 -9.83 -24.16 -20.81
#